data_5262a3b8fc226884c9caa33e772a330f
#
_entry.id   5262a3b8fc226884c9caa33e772a330f
#
_cell.length_a   1.000
_cell.length_b   1.000
_cell.length_c   1.000
_cell.angle_alpha   90.00
_cell.angle_beta   90.00
_cell.angle_gamma   90.00
#
_symmetry.space_group_name_H-M   'P 1'
#
loop_
_entity.id
_entity.type
_entity.pdbx_description
1 polymer ?
#
loop_
_entity_poly.entity_id
_entity_poly.type
_entity_poly.pdbx_seq_one_letter_code
_entity_poly.pdbx_strand_id
1 'polypeptide(L)'
;MGLSAFRKMVSVPQLLQSLSFGLVERLWITVGMTSSSDLEQIESRIVSLVKDFAFLHVDDSVASSCKPIADMVAMQAVTSSEGGKRLRALLTLDSFRAFASEDVLERDFDALLDLACAVEVFQTGALVHDDIIDDSDLRRGKPSAHRAFSTDTHSETIGHGLGIMLGDMLATASVDIADKAASKLTYGSNVVAALLNMHREVEVGQILDLAVELNPLNDPNELVEASLNVFRWKTASYTTIAPLEFGMLAAGLSKDDARRHALAVGLPLGLAFQLADDLLDVVGSSRNTGK
;
A
#
# COMPACT_ATOMS: atom_id res chain seq x y z
N MET A 1 33.03 -6.45 3.63
CA MET A 1 32.80 -6.70 5.09
C MET A 1 31.31 -6.69 5.49
N GLY A 2 30.38 -6.79 4.57
CA GLY A 2 28.92 -6.65 4.83
C GLY A 2 28.14 -7.94 5.14
N LEU A 3 28.56 -9.09 4.64
CA LEU A 3 27.78 -10.35 4.75
C LEU A 3 27.84 -11.04 6.14
N SER A 4 28.87 -10.77 6.94
CA SER A 4 29.01 -11.34 8.28
C SER A 4 28.12 -10.64 9.32
N ALA A 5 27.89 -9.34 9.20
CA ALA A 5 26.99 -8.57 10.06
C ALA A 5 25.52 -8.95 9.77
N PHE A 6 25.17 -9.15 8.50
CA PHE A 6 23.84 -9.60 8.08
C PHE A 6 23.47 -11.00 8.63
N ARG A 7 24.43 -11.91 8.71
CA ARG A 7 24.23 -13.25 9.32
C ARG A 7 23.99 -13.25 10.83
N LYS A 8 24.42 -12.20 11.54
CA LYS A 8 24.21 -12.07 13.00
C LYS A 8 22.88 -11.43 13.36
N MET A 9 22.28 -10.61 12.47
CA MET A 9 21.06 -9.88 12.74
C MET A 9 19.78 -10.67 12.48
N VAL A 10 19.82 -11.71 11.66
CA VAL A 10 18.65 -12.56 11.40
C VAL A 10 19.10 -14.01 11.50
N SER A 11 18.83 -14.66 12.63
CA SER A 11 18.87 -16.11 12.69
C SER A 11 17.65 -16.67 11.96
N VAL A 12 17.67 -16.58 10.63
CA VAL A 12 16.66 -17.13 9.71
C VAL A 12 16.23 -18.56 10.10
N PRO A 13 17.15 -19.45 10.58
CA PRO A 13 16.75 -20.78 11.03
C PRO A 13 15.84 -20.80 12.27
N GLN A 14 15.97 -19.85 13.21
CA GLN A 14 15.12 -19.80 14.41
C GLN A 14 13.75 -19.21 14.12
N LEU A 15 13.64 -18.24 13.20
CA LEU A 15 12.35 -17.70 12.73
C LEU A 15 11.58 -18.74 11.94
N LEU A 16 12.24 -19.55 11.10
CA LEU A 16 11.60 -20.64 10.34
C LEU A 16 11.16 -21.82 11.24
N GLN A 17 11.83 -22.03 12.38
CA GLN A 17 11.45 -23.06 13.35
C GLN A 17 10.26 -22.67 14.24
N SER A 18 10.01 -21.36 14.44
CA SER A 18 8.87 -20.88 15.22
C SER A 18 7.59 -20.74 14.40
N LEU A 19 7.72 -20.64 13.08
CA LEU A 19 6.57 -20.74 12.16
C LEU A 19 6.25 -22.23 12.02
N SER A 20 5.06 -22.67 12.45
CA SER A 20 4.63 -24.03 12.15
C SER A 20 4.80 -24.25 10.64
N PHE A 21 5.51 -25.30 10.26
CA PHE A 21 5.86 -25.64 8.86
C PHE A 21 4.65 -25.55 7.92
N GLY A 22 3.45 -25.82 8.46
CA GLY A 22 2.18 -25.70 7.76
C GLY A 22 1.75 -24.28 7.38
N LEU A 23 2.24 -23.22 8.05
CA LEU A 23 1.92 -21.83 7.71
C LEU A 23 2.68 -21.40 6.45
N VAL A 24 3.95 -21.72 6.39
CA VAL A 24 4.82 -21.39 5.24
C VAL A 24 4.38 -22.18 4.01
N GLU A 25 4.06 -23.48 4.18
CA GLU A 25 3.54 -24.29 3.08
C GLU A 25 2.20 -23.76 2.55
N ARG A 26 1.26 -23.38 3.41
CA ARG A 26 -0.03 -22.81 2.99
C ARG A 26 0.16 -21.52 2.21
N LEU A 27 1.00 -20.59 2.68
CA LEU A 27 1.32 -19.35 1.94
C LEU A 27 1.96 -19.64 0.58
N TRP A 28 2.91 -20.59 0.49
CA TRP A 28 3.57 -20.94 -0.78
C TRP A 28 2.62 -21.60 -1.78
N ILE A 29 1.74 -22.47 -1.32
CA ILE A 29 0.74 -23.14 -2.18
C ILE A 29 -0.25 -22.07 -2.71
N THR A 30 -0.64 -21.09 -1.89
CA THR A 30 -1.62 -20.08 -2.24
C THR A 30 -1.05 -19.02 -3.18
N VAL A 31 0.20 -18.57 -2.98
CA VAL A 31 0.88 -17.61 -3.90
C VAL A 31 0.98 -18.16 -5.34
N GLY A 32 1.01 -19.50 -5.51
CA GLY A 32 0.94 -20.13 -6.84
C GLY A 32 -0.47 -20.14 -7.47
N MET A 33 -1.51 -19.76 -6.74
CA MET A 33 -2.92 -19.78 -7.20
C MET A 33 -3.43 -18.41 -7.65
N THR A 34 -2.62 -17.34 -7.57
CA THR A 34 -3.01 -16.01 -8.05
C THR A 34 -3.27 -16.07 -9.55
N SER A 35 -4.53 -15.93 -9.94
CA SER A 35 -4.94 -16.03 -11.34
C SER A 35 -4.90 -14.66 -12.02
N SER A 36 -4.75 -14.63 -13.36
CA SER A 36 -4.97 -13.42 -14.17
C SER A 36 -6.36 -12.81 -13.90
N SER A 37 -7.33 -13.63 -13.51
CA SER A 37 -8.66 -13.24 -13.09
C SER A 37 -8.68 -12.36 -11.83
N ASP A 38 -7.83 -12.62 -10.83
CA ASP A 38 -7.76 -11.79 -9.62
C ASP A 38 -7.27 -10.38 -9.94
N LEU A 39 -6.25 -10.26 -10.80
CA LEU A 39 -5.74 -8.97 -11.23
C LEU A 39 -6.80 -8.13 -11.96
N GLU A 40 -7.55 -8.75 -12.89
CA GLU A 40 -8.62 -8.08 -13.63
C GLU A 40 -9.75 -7.62 -12.69
N GLN A 41 -10.12 -8.45 -11.72
CA GLN A 41 -11.12 -8.12 -10.71
C GLN A 41 -10.65 -6.94 -9.83
N ILE A 42 -9.42 -6.98 -9.33
CA ILE A 42 -8.84 -5.91 -8.52
C ILE A 42 -8.80 -4.59 -9.31
N GLU A 43 -8.29 -4.61 -10.56
CA GLU A 43 -8.19 -3.42 -11.39
C GLU A 43 -9.56 -2.77 -11.65
N SER A 44 -10.54 -3.55 -12.08
CA SER A 44 -11.89 -3.04 -12.33
C SER A 44 -12.57 -2.54 -11.05
N ARG A 45 -12.35 -3.23 -9.92
CA ARG A 45 -12.94 -2.87 -8.64
C ARG A 45 -12.35 -1.58 -8.08
N ILE A 46 -11.02 -1.37 -8.16
CA ILE A 46 -10.36 -0.12 -7.74
C ILE A 46 -10.95 1.06 -8.52
N VAL A 47 -11.03 0.97 -9.84
CA VAL A 47 -11.57 2.04 -10.69
C VAL A 47 -13.01 2.38 -10.30
N SER A 48 -13.85 1.37 -10.06
CA SER A 48 -15.24 1.58 -9.62
C SER A 48 -15.30 2.27 -8.25
N LEU A 49 -14.60 1.75 -7.25
CA LEU A 49 -14.62 2.27 -5.88
C LEU A 49 -14.09 3.71 -5.81
N VAL A 50 -12.99 4.01 -6.50
CA VAL A 50 -12.42 5.37 -6.55
C VAL A 50 -13.36 6.32 -7.26
N LYS A 51 -13.95 5.90 -8.39
CA LYS A 51 -14.93 6.71 -9.12
C LYS A 51 -16.15 7.01 -8.27
N ASP A 52 -16.71 6.00 -7.62
CA ASP A 52 -17.89 6.15 -6.76
C ASP A 52 -17.61 7.11 -5.60
N PHE A 53 -16.42 7.04 -5.00
CA PHE A 53 -16.03 7.95 -3.93
C PHE A 53 -15.77 9.37 -4.44
N ALA A 54 -14.97 9.54 -5.48
CA ALA A 54 -14.49 10.85 -5.94
C ALA A 54 -15.63 11.72 -6.52
N PHE A 55 -16.66 11.10 -7.13
CA PHE A 55 -17.79 11.83 -7.71
C PHE A 55 -19.01 11.94 -6.81
N LEU A 56 -19.04 11.24 -5.67
CA LEU A 56 -20.23 11.12 -4.80
C LEU A 56 -20.74 12.47 -4.27
N HIS A 57 -19.88 13.45 -4.07
CA HIS A 57 -20.22 14.74 -3.46
C HIS A 57 -20.02 15.95 -4.37
N VAL A 58 -19.67 15.73 -5.63
CA VAL A 58 -19.63 16.80 -6.64
C VAL A 58 -21.02 16.93 -7.26
N ASP A 59 -21.96 17.29 -6.42
CA ASP A 59 -23.37 17.49 -6.79
C ASP A 59 -23.69 18.95 -7.16
N ASP A 60 -24.97 19.25 -7.26
CA ASP A 60 -25.48 20.59 -7.60
C ASP A 60 -25.15 21.66 -6.54
N SER A 61 -24.57 21.30 -5.38
CA SER A 61 -24.16 22.24 -4.33
C SER A 61 -22.83 22.94 -4.65
N VAL A 62 -22.00 22.36 -5.53
CA VAL A 62 -20.75 22.97 -5.98
C VAL A 62 -21.05 24.07 -6.99
N ALA A 63 -20.50 25.28 -6.75
CA ALA A 63 -20.63 26.38 -7.68
C ALA A 63 -20.17 25.98 -9.10
N SER A 64 -20.95 26.33 -10.11
CA SER A 64 -20.70 25.93 -11.50
C SER A 64 -19.32 26.35 -12.02
N SER A 65 -18.77 27.46 -11.52
CA SER A 65 -17.41 27.91 -11.83
C SER A 65 -16.29 27.04 -11.24
N CYS A 66 -16.56 26.31 -10.16
CA CYS A 66 -15.59 25.42 -9.49
C CYS A 66 -15.71 23.96 -9.96
N LYS A 67 -16.85 23.59 -10.55
CA LYS A 67 -17.12 22.21 -10.98
C LYS A 67 -16.05 21.64 -11.92
N PRO A 68 -15.54 22.34 -12.94
CA PRO A 68 -14.50 21.80 -13.83
C PRO A 68 -13.23 21.37 -13.08
N ILE A 69 -12.86 22.09 -12.02
CA ILE A 69 -11.68 21.73 -11.21
C ILE A 69 -11.97 20.50 -10.33
N ALA A 70 -13.17 20.42 -9.73
CA ALA A 70 -13.57 19.26 -8.96
C ALA A 70 -13.64 18.00 -9.84
N ASP A 71 -14.22 18.10 -11.04
CA ASP A 71 -14.26 17.01 -12.01
C ASP A 71 -12.85 16.57 -12.45
N MET A 72 -11.93 17.53 -12.66
CA MET A 72 -10.54 17.25 -13.00
C MET A 72 -9.83 16.47 -11.89
N VAL A 73 -10.02 16.84 -10.62
CA VAL A 73 -9.44 16.11 -9.48
C VAL A 73 -10.03 14.70 -9.38
N ALA A 74 -11.34 14.55 -9.55
CA ALA A 74 -11.99 13.25 -9.55
C ALA A 74 -11.50 12.33 -10.69
N MET A 75 -11.31 12.88 -11.88
CA MET A 75 -10.73 12.14 -13.01
C MET A 75 -9.29 11.75 -12.74
N GLN A 76 -8.49 12.62 -12.15
CA GLN A 76 -7.10 12.31 -11.80
C GLN A 76 -7.02 11.24 -10.70
N ALA A 77 -7.97 11.20 -9.75
CA ALA A 77 -8.07 10.13 -8.76
C ALA A 77 -8.17 8.75 -9.43
N VAL A 78 -9.03 8.63 -10.43
CA VAL A 78 -9.18 7.40 -11.22
C VAL A 78 -7.90 7.10 -12.00
N THR A 79 -7.37 8.07 -12.76
CA THR A 79 -6.17 7.89 -13.57
C THR A 79 -4.95 7.49 -12.75
N SER A 80 -4.74 8.10 -11.58
CA SER A 80 -3.64 7.75 -10.67
C SER A 80 -3.80 6.37 -10.05
N SER A 81 -5.03 5.87 -9.96
CA SER A 81 -5.33 4.55 -9.40
C SER A 81 -5.22 3.40 -10.40
N GLU A 82 -5.04 3.69 -11.70
CA GLU A 82 -4.86 2.67 -12.74
C GLU A 82 -3.46 2.07 -12.74
N GLY A 83 -3.37 0.79 -13.11
CA GLY A 83 -2.12 0.06 -13.33
C GLY A 83 -1.36 -0.26 -12.04
N GLY A 84 -0.30 -1.03 -12.20
CA GLY A 84 0.54 -1.52 -11.11
C GLY A 84 0.46 -3.03 -10.93
N LYS A 85 1.31 -3.57 -10.04
CA LYS A 85 1.40 -5.04 -9.82
C LYS A 85 0.34 -5.57 -8.85
N ARG A 86 -0.38 -4.70 -8.15
CA ARG A 86 -1.44 -5.04 -7.17
C ARG A 86 -0.99 -6.01 -6.07
N LEU A 87 0.28 -5.93 -5.70
CA LEU A 87 0.89 -6.85 -4.74
C LEU A 87 0.16 -6.85 -3.39
N ARG A 88 -0.27 -5.69 -2.90
CA ARG A 88 -0.93 -5.54 -1.60
C ARG A 88 -2.30 -6.21 -1.59
N ALA A 89 -3.07 -5.97 -2.64
CA ALA A 89 -4.36 -6.61 -2.81
C ALA A 89 -4.22 -8.13 -2.94
N LEU A 90 -3.27 -8.60 -3.73
CA LEU A 90 -3.00 -10.04 -3.90
C LEU A 90 -2.60 -10.69 -2.57
N LEU A 91 -1.69 -10.08 -1.80
CA LEU A 91 -1.29 -10.59 -0.48
C LEU A 91 -2.47 -10.64 0.50
N THR A 92 -3.39 -9.68 0.45
CA THR A 92 -4.61 -9.70 1.26
C THR A 92 -5.51 -10.87 0.89
N LEU A 93 -5.76 -11.08 -0.41
CA LEU A 93 -6.57 -12.20 -0.90
C LEU A 93 -5.94 -13.55 -0.57
N ASP A 94 -4.64 -13.69 -0.79
CA ASP A 94 -3.92 -14.95 -0.55
C ASP A 94 -3.84 -15.27 0.94
N SER A 95 -3.61 -14.27 1.78
CA SER A 95 -3.63 -14.44 3.24
C SER A 95 -5.01 -14.90 3.72
N PHE A 96 -6.09 -14.31 3.21
CA PHE A 96 -7.44 -14.75 3.53
C PHE A 96 -7.70 -16.19 3.10
N ARG A 97 -7.38 -16.54 1.86
CA ARG A 97 -7.53 -17.90 1.32
C ARG A 97 -6.77 -18.95 2.14
N ALA A 98 -5.61 -18.56 2.69
CA ALA A 98 -4.79 -19.47 3.49
C ALA A 98 -5.40 -19.82 4.87
N PHE A 99 -6.26 -18.96 5.42
CA PHE A 99 -6.76 -19.09 6.79
C PHE A 99 -8.28 -19.24 6.90
N ALA A 100 -9.05 -18.76 5.94
CA ALA A 100 -10.50 -18.83 5.99
C ALA A 100 -11.02 -20.25 5.75
N SER A 101 -12.15 -20.59 6.38
CA SER A 101 -12.92 -21.80 6.06
C SER A 101 -13.66 -21.61 4.73
N GLU A 102 -14.06 -22.73 4.09
CA GLU A 102 -14.73 -22.67 2.78
C GLU A 102 -16.01 -21.83 2.79
N ASP A 103 -16.80 -21.90 3.83
CA ASP A 103 -18.04 -21.12 4.00
C ASP A 103 -17.78 -19.63 4.18
N VAL A 104 -16.67 -19.24 4.84
CA VAL A 104 -16.23 -17.84 4.98
C VAL A 104 -15.67 -17.33 3.66
N LEU A 105 -14.89 -18.16 2.96
CA LEU A 105 -14.35 -17.82 1.63
C LEU A 105 -15.48 -17.50 0.64
N GLU A 106 -16.48 -18.33 0.56
CA GLU A 106 -17.59 -18.14 -0.39
C GLU A 106 -18.43 -16.91 -0.04
N ARG A 107 -18.73 -16.72 1.24
CA ARG A 107 -19.60 -15.63 1.71
C ARG A 107 -18.94 -14.25 1.68
N ASP A 108 -17.69 -14.15 2.11
CA ASP A 108 -17.04 -12.90 2.44
C ASP A 108 -16.10 -12.38 1.33
N PHE A 109 -15.89 -13.15 0.25
CA PHE A 109 -14.89 -12.84 -0.79
C PHE A 109 -15.10 -11.47 -1.46
N ASP A 110 -16.34 -11.09 -1.76
CA ASP A 110 -16.64 -9.81 -2.42
C ASP A 110 -16.29 -8.60 -1.51
N ALA A 111 -16.61 -8.71 -0.22
CA ALA A 111 -16.26 -7.70 0.77
C ALA A 111 -14.74 -7.67 1.03
N LEU A 112 -14.08 -8.84 1.01
CA LEU A 112 -12.63 -8.91 1.11
C LEU A 112 -11.94 -8.27 -0.10
N LEU A 113 -12.48 -8.43 -1.30
CA LEU A 113 -11.96 -7.77 -2.50
C LEU A 113 -12.02 -6.25 -2.37
N ASP A 114 -13.11 -5.69 -1.82
CA ASP A 114 -13.19 -4.25 -1.50
C ASP A 114 -12.10 -3.84 -0.51
N LEU A 115 -11.89 -4.62 0.56
CA LEU A 115 -10.83 -4.37 1.54
C LEU A 115 -9.43 -4.41 0.92
N ALA A 116 -9.16 -5.39 0.07
CA ALA A 116 -7.90 -5.51 -0.66
C ALA A 116 -7.66 -4.30 -1.58
N CYS A 117 -8.72 -3.81 -2.24
CA CYS A 117 -8.67 -2.60 -3.05
C CYS A 117 -8.41 -1.35 -2.20
N ALA A 118 -8.93 -1.26 -0.98
CA ALA A 118 -8.71 -0.12 -0.08
C ALA A 118 -7.21 0.13 0.18
N VAL A 119 -6.41 -0.93 0.31
CA VAL A 119 -4.95 -0.81 0.52
C VAL A 119 -4.24 -0.26 -0.73
N GLU A 120 -4.68 -0.65 -1.92
CA GLU A 120 -4.13 -0.13 -3.17
C GLU A 120 -4.53 1.34 -3.40
N VAL A 121 -5.74 1.73 -2.97
CA VAL A 121 -6.18 3.14 -2.99
C VAL A 121 -5.35 3.97 -2.03
N PHE A 122 -5.09 3.47 -0.81
CA PHE A 122 -4.15 4.11 0.12
C PHE A 122 -2.76 4.30 -0.51
N GLN A 123 -2.22 3.26 -1.15
CA GLN A 123 -0.93 3.36 -1.86
C GLN A 123 -0.95 4.48 -2.90
N THR A 124 -2.05 4.60 -3.65
CA THR A 124 -2.15 5.66 -4.66
C THR A 124 -2.07 7.04 -4.02
N GLY A 125 -2.78 7.28 -2.91
CA GLY A 125 -2.69 8.53 -2.14
C GLY A 125 -1.30 8.79 -1.60
N ALA A 126 -0.66 7.78 -1.01
CA ALA A 126 0.72 7.88 -0.51
C ALA A 126 1.71 8.23 -1.62
N LEU A 127 1.59 7.62 -2.81
CA LEU A 127 2.44 7.93 -3.96
C LEU A 127 2.20 9.34 -4.52
N VAL A 128 0.97 9.85 -4.47
CA VAL A 128 0.68 11.24 -4.87
C VAL A 128 1.37 12.23 -3.94
N HIS A 129 1.38 11.98 -2.62
CA HIS A 129 2.11 12.81 -1.66
C HIS A 129 3.62 12.67 -1.82
N ASP A 130 4.13 11.45 -2.00
CA ASP A 130 5.54 11.15 -2.21
C ASP A 130 6.09 11.88 -3.46
N ASP A 131 5.34 11.87 -4.57
CA ASP A 131 5.69 12.61 -5.79
C ASP A 131 5.82 14.12 -5.59
N ILE A 132 5.05 14.71 -4.66
CA ILE A 132 5.16 16.14 -4.31
C ILE A 132 6.38 16.38 -3.44
N ILE A 133 6.62 15.50 -2.45
CA ILE A 133 7.76 15.62 -1.52
C ILE A 133 9.07 15.49 -2.28
N ASP A 134 9.16 14.53 -3.23
CA ASP A 134 10.35 14.25 -4.02
C ASP A 134 10.47 15.11 -5.29
N ASP A 135 9.51 16.02 -5.53
CA ASP A 135 9.42 16.84 -6.74
C ASP A 135 9.48 16.01 -8.04
N SER A 136 8.85 14.84 -8.03
CA SER A 136 8.89 13.87 -9.13
C SER A 136 8.04 14.31 -10.32
N ASP A 137 8.62 14.34 -11.53
CA ASP A 137 7.92 14.73 -12.74
C ASP A 137 6.99 13.64 -13.27
N LEU A 138 7.38 12.38 -13.10
CA LEU A 138 6.70 11.23 -13.70
C LEU A 138 6.36 10.15 -12.67
N ARG A 139 5.21 9.49 -12.88
CA ARG A 139 4.80 8.28 -12.20
C ARG A 139 4.28 7.25 -13.20
N ARG A 140 4.89 6.07 -13.25
CA ARG A 140 4.54 5.00 -14.21
C ARG A 140 4.57 5.47 -15.67
N GLY A 141 5.52 6.35 -16.03
CA GLY A 141 5.68 6.90 -17.38
C GLY A 141 4.65 7.95 -17.79
N LYS A 142 3.77 8.37 -16.89
CA LYS A 142 2.82 9.50 -17.05
C LYS A 142 3.27 10.66 -16.15
N PRO A 143 2.85 11.91 -16.42
CA PRO A 143 3.06 13.00 -15.46
C PRO A 143 2.52 12.63 -14.07
N SER A 144 3.28 12.99 -13.02
CA SER A 144 2.77 12.90 -11.66
C SER A 144 1.53 13.79 -11.48
N ALA A 145 0.68 13.49 -10.48
CA ALA A 145 -0.60 14.18 -10.35
C ALA A 145 -0.45 15.70 -10.22
N HIS A 146 0.49 16.16 -9.40
CA HIS A 146 0.73 17.61 -9.21
C HIS A 146 1.26 18.27 -10.49
N ARG A 147 2.06 17.57 -11.30
CA ARG A 147 2.53 18.08 -12.62
C ARG A 147 1.41 18.13 -13.65
N ALA A 148 0.53 17.13 -13.67
CA ALA A 148 -0.65 17.17 -14.52
C ALA A 148 -1.54 18.37 -14.17
N PHE A 149 -1.86 18.56 -12.89
CA PHE A 149 -2.64 19.71 -12.43
C PHE A 149 -1.95 21.06 -12.71
N SER A 150 -0.62 21.14 -12.56
CA SER A 150 0.14 22.36 -12.87
C SER A 150 0.01 22.74 -14.35
N THR A 151 0.03 21.73 -15.21
CA THR A 151 -0.14 21.92 -16.66
C THR A 151 -1.56 22.40 -16.99
N ASP A 152 -2.57 21.72 -16.47
CA ASP A 152 -3.98 22.01 -16.77
C ASP A 152 -4.46 23.36 -16.20
N THR A 153 -3.92 23.76 -15.04
CA THR A 153 -4.26 25.02 -14.38
C THR A 153 -3.33 26.17 -14.75
N HIS A 154 -2.23 25.91 -15.48
CA HIS A 154 -1.16 26.86 -15.77
C HIS A 154 -0.57 27.51 -14.51
N SER A 155 -0.53 26.75 -13.38
CA SER A 155 -0.06 27.24 -12.08
C SER A 155 0.53 26.11 -11.25
N GLU A 156 1.84 26.17 -10.97
CA GLU A 156 2.51 25.19 -10.11
C GLU A 156 1.95 25.19 -8.68
N THR A 157 1.68 26.38 -8.11
CA THR A 157 1.13 26.52 -6.76
C THR A 157 -0.24 25.82 -6.64
N ILE A 158 -1.11 26.00 -7.65
CA ILE A 158 -2.42 25.34 -7.66
C ILE A 158 -2.23 23.85 -7.89
N GLY A 159 -1.35 23.45 -8.81
CA GLY A 159 -1.05 22.06 -9.09
C GLY A 159 -0.59 21.29 -7.85
N HIS A 160 0.34 21.86 -7.06
CA HIS A 160 0.76 21.28 -5.78
C HIS A 160 -0.40 21.20 -4.78
N GLY A 161 -1.18 22.27 -4.63
CA GLY A 161 -2.33 22.29 -3.73
C GLY A 161 -3.37 21.22 -4.09
N LEU A 162 -3.69 21.06 -5.38
CA LEU A 162 -4.60 20.02 -5.85
C LEU A 162 -4.04 18.61 -5.68
N GLY A 163 -2.71 18.44 -5.85
CA GLY A 163 -2.03 17.19 -5.58
C GLY A 163 -2.13 16.78 -4.11
N ILE A 164 -1.92 17.70 -3.17
CA ILE A 164 -2.10 17.44 -1.73
C ILE A 164 -3.53 17.00 -1.45
N MET A 165 -4.52 17.74 -1.97
CA MET A 165 -5.93 17.40 -1.75
C MET A 165 -6.31 16.06 -2.39
N LEU A 166 -5.73 15.70 -3.53
CA LEU A 166 -5.94 14.39 -4.15
C LEU A 166 -5.41 13.26 -3.27
N GLY A 167 -4.20 13.43 -2.72
CA GLY A 167 -3.63 12.44 -1.79
C GLY A 167 -4.49 12.24 -0.55
N ASP A 168 -4.95 13.32 0.08
CA ASP A 168 -5.86 13.29 1.23
C ASP A 168 -7.20 12.64 0.88
N MET A 169 -7.75 12.94 -0.30
CA MET A 169 -8.99 12.35 -0.78
C MET A 169 -8.86 10.83 -0.95
N LEU A 170 -7.76 10.35 -1.53
CA LEU A 170 -7.51 8.92 -1.72
C LEU A 170 -7.23 8.20 -0.39
N ALA A 171 -6.53 8.84 0.55
CA ALA A 171 -6.35 8.30 1.90
C ALA A 171 -7.71 8.15 2.63
N THR A 172 -8.58 9.15 2.51
CA THR A 172 -9.93 9.11 3.07
C THR A 172 -10.79 8.04 2.37
N ALA A 173 -10.70 7.92 1.04
CA ALA A 173 -11.39 6.88 0.27
C ALA A 173 -10.99 5.48 0.73
N SER A 174 -9.71 5.25 1.00
CA SER A 174 -9.21 3.98 1.54
C SER A 174 -9.91 3.59 2.84
N VAL A 175 -10.08 4.54 3.77
CA VAL A 175 -10.77 4.31 5.04
C VAL A 175 -12.26 4.03 4.83
N ASP A 176 -12.93 4.82 3.98
CA ASP A 176 -14.36 4.64 3.68
C ASP A 176 -14.65 3.28 3.03
N ILE A 177 -13.82 2.88 2.06
CA ILE A 177 -13.93 1.58 1.40
C ILE A 177 -13.73 0.44 2.41
N ALA A 178 -12.70 0.54 3.24
CA ALA A 178 -12.40 -0.49 4.24
C ALA A 178 -13.48 -0.60 5.33
N ASP A 179 -14.07 0.51 5.77
CA ASP A 179 -15.17 0.51 6.74
C ASP A 179 -16.42 -0.15 6.15
N LYS A 180 -16.78 0.20 4.92
CA LYS A 180 -17.87 -0.44 4.19
C LYS A 180 -17.64 -1.94 3.97
N ALA A 181 -16.41 -2.33 3.64
CA ALA A 181 -16.03 -3.73 3.51
C ALA A 181 -16.12 -4.46 4.85
N ALA A 182 -15.53 -3.91 5.91
CA ALA A 182 -15.52 -4.48 7.25
C ALA A 182 -16.94 -4.71 7.79
N SER A 183 -17.89 -3.83 7.48
CA SER A 183 -19.29 -3.98 7.89
C SER A 183 -20.00 -5.19 7.26
N LYS A 184 -19.49 -5.70 6.14
CA LYS A 184 -20.03 -6.86 5.42
C LYS A 184 -19.30 -8.16 5.73
N LEU A 185 -18.06 -8.08 6.27
CA LEU A 185 -17.26 -9.24 6.63
C LEU A 185 -17.78 -9.90 7.90
N THR A 186 -17.76 -11.23 7.95
CA THR A 186 -18.09 -12.01 9.16
C THR A 186 -17.21 -11.62 10.34
N TYR A 187 -15.92 -11.35 10.10
CA TYR A 187 -14.92 -11.01 11.11
C TYR A 187 -14.30 -9.62 10.87
N GLY A 188 -15.12 -8.62 10.53
CA GLY A 188 -14.66 -7.29 10.15
C GLY A 188 -14.26 -6.36 11.32
N SER A 189 -14.58 -6.70 12.58
CA SER A 189 -14.53 -5.77 13.74
C SER A 189 -13.15 -5.14 14.01
N ASN A 190 -12.05 -5.79 13.64
CA ASN A 190 -10.70 -5.29 13.89
C ASN A 190 -10.01 -4.71 12.63
N VAL A 191 -10.64 -4.84 11.47
CA VAL A 191 -10.02 -4.50 10.19
C VAL A 191 -9.75 -3.01 10.06
N VAL A 192 -10.73 -2.16 10.37
CA VAL A 192 -10.58 -0.69 10.28
C VAL A 192 -9.51 -0.18 11.25
N ALA A 193 -9.47 -0.73 12.48
CA ALA A 193 -8.44 -0.36 13.44
C ALA A 193 -7.02 -0.75 12.97
N ALA A 194 -6.88 -1.91 12.31
CA ALA A 194 -5.62 -2.33 11.73
C ALA A 194 -5.23 -1.45 10.53
N LEU A 195 -6.18 -1.04 9.68
CA LEU A 195 -5.95 -0.12 8.57
C LEU A 195 -5.46 1.25 9.08
N LEU A 196 -6.12 1.84 10.07
CA LEU A 196 -5.71 3.11 10.66
C LEU A 196 -4.33 3.01 11.33
N ASN A 197 -4.00 1.85 11.91
CA ASN A 197 -2.65 1.62 12.42
C ASN A 197 -1.62 1.59 11.29
N MET A 198 -1.93 0.96 10.17
CA MET A 198 -1.09 0.95 8.97
C MET A 198 -0.85 2.38 8.45
N HIS A 199 -1.89 3.20 8.31
CA HIS A 199 -1.76 4.60 7.89
C HIS A 199 -0.74 5.32 8.78
N ARG A 200 -0.92 5.25 10.11
CA ARG A 200 -0.01 5.88 11.08
C ARG A 200 1.43 5.35 10.96
N GLU A 201 1.61 4.04 10.74
CA GLU A 201 2.94 3.44 10.57
C GLU A 201 3.65 4.00 9.33
N VAL A 202 2.93 4.18 8.21
CA VAL A 202 3.47 4.76 6.97
C VAL A 202 3.80 6.25 7.14
N GLU A 203 2.91 7.02 7.79
CA GLU A 203 3.14 8.43 8.09
C GLU A 203 4.41 8.63 8.93
N VAL A 204 4.57 7.83 9.99
CA VAL A 204 5.82 7.81 10.78
C VAL A 204 7.00 7.43 9.90
N GLY A 205 6.86 6.44 9.03
CA GLY A 205 7.89 6.00 8.10
C GLY A 205 8.33 7.12 7.15
N GLN A 206 7.39 7.91 6.62
CA GLN A 206 7.68 9.06 5.76
C GLN A 206 8.42 10.18 6.52
N ILE A 207 8.03 10.45 7.78
CA ILE A 207 8.73 11.40 8.64
C ILE A 207 10.18 10.93 8.89
N LEU A 208 10.39 9.63 9.15
CA LEU A 208 11.73 9.08 9.35
C LEU A 208 12.58 9.15 8.08
N ASP A 209 11.99 8.94 6.91
CA ASP A 209 12.67 9.05 5.62
C ASP A 209 13.24 10.45 5.41
N LEU A 210 12.43 11.48 5.60
CA LEU A 210 12.89 12.86 5.56
C LEU A 210 13.93 13.17 6.65
N ALA A 211 13.80 12.58 7.84
CA ALA A 211 14.74 12.80 8.92
C ALA A 211 16.14 12.21 8.65
N VAL A 212 16.21 11.09 7.92
CA VAL A 212 17.49 10.44 7.55
C VAL A 212 18.32 11.38 6.67
N GLU A 213 17.70 12.16 5.79
CA GLU A 213 18.41 13.14 4.94
C GLU A 213 19.12 14.24 5.73
N LEU A 214 18.66 14.53 6.96
CA LEU A 214 19.26 15.51 7.85
C LEU A 214 20.43 14.93 8.67
N ASN A 215 20.64 13.63 8.67
CA ASN A 215 21.69 12.98 9.45
C ASN A 215 23.06 13.16 8.79
N PRO A 216 24.11 13.52 9.56
CA PRO A 216 25.46 13.55 9.02
C PRO A 216 25.92 12.11 8.66
N LEU A 217 26.53 11.95 7.47
CA LEU A 217 27.07 10.69 6.95
C LEU A 217 28.37 10.24 7.65
N ASN A 218 28.42 10.27 8.98
CA ASN A 218 29.65 10.06 9.75
C ASN A 218 29.86 8.59 10.16
N ASP A 219 28.77 7.84 10.37
CA ASP A 219 28.82 6.43 10.73
C ASP A 219 27.95 5.59 9.77
N PRO A 220 28.57 4.74 8.92
CA PRO A 220 27.84 3.87 8.01
C PRO A 220 26.89 2.88 8.70
N ASN A 221 27.17 2.46 9.94
CA ASN A 221 26.32 1.52 10.66
C ASN A 221 25.04 2.21 11.15
N GLU A 222 25.14 3.44 11.64
CA GLU A 222 23.97 4.24 12.03
C GLU A 222 23.07 4.53 10.82
N LEU A 223 23.66 4.79 9.64
CA LEU A 223 22.90 5.00 8.41
C LEU A 223 22.17 3.73 7.97
N VAL A 224 22.81 2.57 8.03
CA VAL A 224 22.17 1.29 7.71
C VAL A 224 21.01 1.02 8.67
N GLU A 225 21.20 1.27 9.97
CA GLU A 225 20.13 1.09 10.95
C GLU A 225 18.96 2.04 10.70
N ALA A 226 19.24 3.31 10.44
CA ALA A 226 18.22 4.32 10.11
C ALA A 226 17.46 3.93 8.84
N SER A 227 18.14 3.53 7.76
CA SER A 227 17.52 3.09 6.52
C SER A 227 16.63 1.86 6.71
N LEU A 228 17.08 0.85 7.48
CA LEU A 228 16.28 -0.33 7.79
C LEU A 228 15.04 0.03 8.63
N ASN A 229 15.12 1.05 9.49
CA ASN A 229 13.94 1.58 10.20
C ASN A 229 12.95 2.23 9.23
N VAL A 230 13.43 3.05 8.28
CA VAL A 230 12.56 3.62 7.22
C VAL A 230 11.88 2.50 6.45
N PHE A 231 12.63 1.51 5.97
CA PHE A 231 12.06 0.38 5.22
C PHE A 231 10.99 -0.37 6.01
N ARG A 232 11.18 -0.55 7.31
CA ARG A 232 10.20 -1.18 8.19
C ARG A 232 8.90 -0.38 8.26
N TRP A 233 9.01 0.95 8.51
CA TRP A 233 7.85 1.79 8.79
C TRP A 233 7.20 2.34 7.51
N LYS A 234 7.98 2.82 6.54
CA LYS A 234 7.48 3.37 5.28
C LYS A 234 7.03 2.28 4.32
N THR A 235 7.81 1.19 4.15
CA THR A 235 7.56 0.20 3.09
C THR A 235 6.95 -1.10 3.60
N ALA A 236 7.59 -1.80 4.54
CA ALA A 236 7.13 -3.13 4.96
C ALA A 236 5.77 -3.08 5.65
N SER A 237 5.47 -2.00 6.40
CA SER A 237 4.21 -1.84 7.13
C SER A 237 2.99 -2.02 6.23
N TYR A 238 2.93 -1.33 5.08
CA TYR A 238 1.77 -1.33 4.21
C TYR A 238 1.91 -2.22 2.97
N THR A 239 3.15 -2.61 2.61
CA THR A 239 3.36 -3.44 1.41
C THR A 239 3.15 -4.92 1.70
N THR A 240 3.52 -5.37 2.89
CA THR A 240 3.52 -6.80 3.23
C THR A 240 2.86 -7.10 4.56
N ILE A 241 3.16 -6.35 5.64
CA ILE A 241 2.65 -6.66 6.98
C ILE A 241 1.13 -6.48 7.04
N ALA A 242 0.64 -5.28 6.74
CA ALA A 242 -0.79 -4.97 6.85
C ALA A 242 -1.66 -5.81 5.87
N PRO A 243 -1.30 -6.02 4.60
CA PRO A 243 -2.06 -6.90 3.70
C PRO A 243 -2.23 -8.32 4.26
N LEU A 244 -1.16 -8.91 4.80
CA LEU A 244 -1.23 -10.22 5.44
C LEU A 244 -2.13 -10.19 6.69
N GLU A 245 -2.00 -9.17 7.53
CA GLU A 245 -2.81 -8.99 8.73
C GLU A 245 -4.31 -8.87 8.38
N PHE A 246 -4.66 -8.10 7.35
CA PHE A 246 -6.06 -7.91 6.94
C PHE A 246 -6.71 -9.20 6.49
N GLY A 247 -6.05 -9.99 5.65
CA GLY A 247 -6.57 -11.29 5.23
C GLY A 247 -6.77 -12.24 6.41
N MET A 248 -5.84 -12.29 7.36
CA MET A 248 -5.95 -13.12 8.57
C MET A 248 -7.08 -12.66 9.48
N LEU A 249 -7.25 -11.33 9.69
CA LEU A 249 -8.34 -10.78 10.49
C LEU A 249 -9.70 -11.11 9.86
N ALA A 250 -9.84 -10.92 8.55
CA ALA A 250 -11.06 -11.23 7.82
C ALA A 250 -11.38 -12.75 7.84
N ALA A 251 -10.35 -13.60 7.92
CA ALA A 251 -10.49 -15.05 8.10
C ALA A 251 -10.86 -15.49 9.53
N GLY A 252 -10.88 -14.54 10.50
CA GLY A 252 -11.31 -14.81 11.87
C GLY A 252 -10.19 -15.08 12.87
N LEU A 253 -8.92 -14.81 12.53
CA LEU A 253 -7.84 -14.87 13.50
C LEU A 253 -7.99 -13.76 14.54
N SER A 254 -7.51 -14.03 15.76
CA SER A 254 -7.43 -12.99 16.80
C SER A 254 -6.48 -11.87 16.34
N LYS A 255 -6.71 -10.63 16.81
CA LYS A 255 -5.86 -9.48 16.50
C LYS A 255 -4.37 -9.76 16.79
N ASP A 256 -4.09 -10.38 17.95
CA ASP A 256 -2.71 -10.63 18.38
C ASP A 256 -2.05 -11.72 17.52
N ASP A 257 -2.79 -12.76 17.14
CA ASP A 257 -2.29 -13.81 16.28
C ASP A 257 -2.05 -13.31 14.85
N ALA A 258 -3.02 -12.58 14.28
CA ALA A 258 -2.91 -11.99 12.95
C ALA A 258 -1.68 -11.07 12.88
N ARG A 259 -1.53 -10.13 13.83
CA ARG A 259 -0.38 -9.23 13.88
C ARG A 259 0.95 -9.96 14.06
N ARG A 260 1.01 -10.95 14.94
CA ARG A 260 2.22 -11.75 15.18
C ARG A 260 2.66 -12.49 13.92
N HIS A 261 1.74 -13.14 13.23
CA HIS A 261 2.04 -13.88 12.00
C HIS A 261 2.39 -12.93 10.85
N ALA A 262 1.66 -11.83 10.70
CA ALA A 262 1.94 -10.82 9.70
C ALA A 262 3.33 -10.21 9.87
N LEU A 263 3.76 -9.91 11.09
CA LEU A 263 5.11 -9.42 11.37
C LEU A 263 6.18 -10.47 11.07
N ALA A 264 5.95 -11.73 11.44
CA ALA A 264 6.94 -12.79 11.26
C ALA A 264 7.26 -13.07 9.79
N VAL A 265 6.28 -12.94 8.90
CA VAL A 265 6.43 -13.14 7.44
C VAL A 265 6.62 -11.83 6.70
N GLY A 266 5.79 -10.83 7.00
CA GLY A 266 5.72 -9.58 6.27
C GLY A 266 6.93 -8.69 6.47
N LEU A 267 7.50 -8.62 7.68
CA LEU A 267 8.66 -7.77 7.92
C LEU A 267 9.88 -8.18 7.08
N PRO A 268 10.39 -9.42 7.13
CA PRO A 268 11.54 -9.80 6.30
C PRO A 268 11.24 -9.72 4.80
N LEU A 269 10.00 -10.02 4.38
CA LEU A 269 9.59 -9.90 2.98
C LEU A 269 9.59 -8.44 2.51
N GLY A 270 9.07 -7.52 3.32
CA GLY A 270 9.02 -6.09 3.00
C GLY A 270 10.42 -5.44 2.96
N LEU A 271 11.31 -5.83 3.89
CA LEU A 271 12.71 -5.39 3.85
C LEU A 271 13.41 -5.90 2.59
N ALA A 272 13.22 -7.16 2.22
CA ALA A 272 13.81 -7.73 0.99
C ALA A 272 13.23 -7.05 -0.26
N PHE A 273 11.93 -6.72 -0.26
CA PHE A 273 11.28 -6.00 -1.35
C PHE A 273 11.91 -4.62 -1.56
N GLN A 274 12.06 -3.81 -0.50
CA GLN A 274 12.65 -2.47 -0.61
C GLN A 274 14.13 -2.53 -1.02
N LEU A 275 14.91 -3.44 -0.44
CA LEU A 275 16.31 -3.62 -0.83
C LEU A 275 16.46 -4.02 -2.31
N ALA A 276 15.53 -4.81 -2.84
CA ALA A 276 15.53 -5.17 -4.26
C ALA A 276 15.14 -3.99 -5.16
N ASP A 277 14.21 -3.16 -4.72
CA ASP A 277 13.77 -1.95 -5.44
C ASP A 277 14.91 -0.92 -5.50
N ASP A 278 15.55 -0.62 -4.38
CA ASP A 278 16.71 0.27 -4.31
C ASP A 278 17.89 -0.24 -5.16
N LEU A 279 18.13 -1.55 -5.15
CA LEU A 279 19.17 -2.14 -5.99
C LEU A 279 18.87 -1.97 -7.47
N LEU A 280 17.60 -2.10 -7.87
CA LEU A 280 17.16 -1.87 -9.26
C LEU A 280 17.33 -0.40 -9.67
N ASP A 281 17.10 0.54 -8.78
CA ASP A 281 17.33 1.97 -9.05
C ASP A 281 18.82 2.29 -9.26
N VAL A 282 19.73 1.59 -8.58
CA VAL A 282 21.18 1.79 -8.72
C VAL A 282 21.76 1.08 -9.95
N VAL A 283 21.31 -0.14 -10.26
CA VAL A 283 21.92 -0.99 -11.32
C VAL A 283 21.05 -1.09 -12.57
N GLY A 284 19.79 -0.66 -12.49
CA GLY A 284 18.82 -0.71 -13.59
C GLY A 284 19.04 0.39 -14.61
N SER A 285 18.52 0.19 -15.84
CA SER A 285 18.40 1.26 -16.81
C SER A 285 17.05 1.96 -16.62
N SER A 286 16.96 3.26 -16.98
CA SER A 286 15.72 4.06 -16.93
C SER A 286 14.53 3.41 -17.66
N ARG A 287 14.79 2.47 -18.59
CA ARG A 287 13.74 1.65 -19.23
C ARG A 287 13.08 0.63 -18.31
N ASN A 288 13.78 0.22 -17.25
CA ASN A 288 13.29 -0.83 -16.32
C ASN A 288 12.69 -0.26 -15.04
N THR A 289 13.04 0.97 -14.65
CA THR A 289 12.59 1.61 -13.41
C THR A 289 11.31 2.42 -13.60
N GLY A 290 10.96 2.80 -14.83
CA GLY A 290 9.76 3.62 -15.09
C GLY A 290 9.87 5.08 -14.64
N LYS A 291 11.10 5.48 -14.25
CA LYS A 291 11.46 6.87 -13.89
C LYS A 291 12.19 7.54 -15.05
#